data_99fab23452dfbfbc93cb00bed753f11f
#
_entry.id   99fab23452dfbfbc93cb00bed753f11f
#
_cell.length_a   1.000
_cell.length_b   1.000
_cell.length_c   1.000
_cell.angle_alpha   90.00
_cell.angle_beta   90.00
_cell.angle_gamma   90.00
#
_symmetry.space_group_name_H-M   'P 1'
#
loop_
_entity.id
_entity.type
_entity.pdbx_description
1 polymer ?
#
loop_
_entity_poly.entity_id
_entity_poly.type
_entity_poly.pdbx_seq_one_letter_code
_entity_poly.pdbx_strand_id
1 'polypeptide(L)'
;MNQIDANKALIRAHYDSAANAYRPSVIDRQVAPDFVDHGHIELAGPEGVKALTQALRAAFPDLTVTIEDLVAEGDLVTVRGTWRGTHQGPFRGVPPIGRRIELTGMAFWRIAGGQIRESWNLIDLPTLMRQLQG
;
A
#
# COMPACT_ATOMS: atom_id res chain seq x y z
N MET A 1 2.18 2.23 -25.67
CA MET A 1 2.67 1.79 -24.34
C MET A 1 2.69 0.27 -24.33
N ASN A 2 3.81 -0.34 -24.00
CA ASN A 2 3.88 -1.80 -23.89
C ASN A 2 3.29 -2.26 -22.56
N GLN A 3 3.17 -3.59 -22.40
CA GLN A 3 2.54 -4.17 -21.20
C GLN A 3 3.31 -3.81 -19.92
N ILE A 4 4.62 -3.80 -19.98
CA ILE A 4 5.44 -3.45 -18.81
C ILE A 4 5.20 -2.01 -18.37
N ASP A 5 5.17 -1.08 -19.31
CA ASP A 5 4.91 0.32 -18.99
C ASP A 5 3.49 0.53 -18.48
N ALA A 6 2.51 -0.20 -19.04
CA ALA A 6 1.13 -0.15 -18.57
C ALA A 6 1.03 -0.68 -17.13
N ASN A 7 1.71 -1.75 -16.81
CA ASN A 7 1.73 -2.34 -15.47
C ASN A 7 2.38 -1.39 -14.47
N LYS A 8 3.49 -0.75 -14.84
CA LYS A 8 4.14 0.27 -13.99
C LYS A 8 3.19 1.44 -13.72
N ALA A 9 2.51 1.93 -14.75
CA ALA A 9 1.57 3.03 -14.61
C ALA A 9 0.41 2.66 -13.69
N LEU A 10 -0.10 1.45 -13.80
CA LEU A 10 -1.18 0.96 -12.93
C LEU A 10 -0.74 0.96 -11.46
N ILE A 11 0.46 0.48 -11.16
CA ILE A 11 0.94 0.43 -9.78
C ILE A 11 1.20 1.83 -9.23
N ARG A 12 1.76 2.75 -10.01
CA ARG A 12 1.89 4.14 -9.57
C ARG A 12 0.53 4.76 -9.25
N ALA A 13 -0.46 4.55 -10.12
CA ALA A 13 -1.81 5.03 -9.90
C ALA A 13 -2.46 4.38 -8.67
N HIS A 14 -2.16 3.11 -8.40
CA HIS A 14 -2.71 2.41 -7.25
C HIS A 14 -2.18 3.00 -5.92
N TYR A 15 -0.88 3.28 -5.83
CA TYR A 15 -0.35 3.95 -4.63
C TYR A 15 -1.01 5.30 -4.40
N ASP A 16 -1.26 6.07 -5.48
CA ASP A 16 -1.96 7.34 -5.36
C ASP A 16 -3.40 7.16 -4.89
N SER A 17 -4.11 6.16 -5.42
CA SER A 17 -5.54 5.96 -5.15
C SER A 17 -5.80 5.27 -3.81
N ALA A 18 -4.85 4.48 -3.31
CA ALA A 18 -5.00 3.76 -2.06
C ALA A 18 -4.31 4.51 -0.92
N ALA A 19 -3.00 4.75 -1.03
CA ALA A 19 -2.22 5.30 0.07
C ALA A 19 -2.28 6.81 0.16
N ASN A 20 -2.11 7.52 -0.96
CA ASN A 20 -1.92 8.98 -0.92
C ASN A 20 -3.22 9.78 -0.92
N ALA A 21 -4.26 9.31 -1.60
CA ALA A 21 -5.48 10.10 -1.75
C ALA A 21 -6.78 9.34 -1.43
N TYR A 22 -6.71 8.06 -1.17
CA TYR A 22 -7.84 7.15 -0.96
C TYR A 22 -9.05 7.44 -1.86
N ARG A 23 -9.11 6.76 -2.99
CA ARG A 23 -10.21 6.87 -3.96
C ARG A 23 -10.84 5.48 -4.16
N PRO A 24 -11.86 5.12 -3.37
CA PRO A 24 -12.39 3.75 -3.39
C PRO A 24 -12.92 3.30 -4.76
N SER A 25 -13.55 4.20 -5.52
CA SER A 25 -14.06 3.84 -6.84
C SER A 25 -12.94 3.50 -7.84
N VAL A 26 -11.78 4.13 -7.70
CA VAL A 26 -10.60 3.81 -8.52
C VAL A 26 -10.01 2.48 -8.09
N ILE A 27 -9.95 2.20 -6.79
CA ILE A 27 -9.48 0.91 -6.26
C ILE A 27 -10.35 -0.22 -6.82
N ASP A 28 -11.66 -0.04 -6.90
CA ASP A 28 -12.58 -1.03 -7.46
C ASP A 28 -12.24 -1.41 -8.90
N ARG A 29 -11.70 -0.47 -9.68
CA ARG A 29 -11.30 -0.73 -11.06
C ARG A 29 -9.91 -1.33 -11.17
N GLN A 30 -9.02 -1.01 -10.23
CA GLN A 30 -7.62 -1.44 -10.27
C GLN A 30 -7.41 -2.85 -9.75
N VAL A 31 -8.21 -3.28 -8.79
CA VAL A 31 -8.01 -4.51 -8.05
C VAL A 31 -9.01 -5.56 -8.50
N ALA A 32 -8.50 -6.75 -8.87
CA ALA A 32 -9.34 -7.85 -9.31
C ALA A 32 -10.24 -8.36 -8.17
N PRO A 33 -11.44 -8.86 -8.48
CA PRO A 33 -12.31 -9.41 -7.45
C PRO A 33 -11.70 -10.55 -6.66
N ASP A 34 -10.79 -11.31 -7.29
CA ASP A 34 -10.11 -12.45 -6.67
C ASP A 34 -8.71 -12.10 -6.13
N PHE A 35 -8.42 -10.81 -5.96
CA PHE A 35 -7.13 -10.34 -5.46
C PHE A 35 -6.80 -10.94 -4.09
N VAL A 36 -5.54 -11.35 -3.93
CA VAL A 36 -5.01 -11.84 -2.65
C VAL A 36 -3.78 -11.03 -2.27
N ASP A 37 -3.76 -10.49 -1.05
CA ASP A 37 -2.58 -9.90 -0.45
C ASP A 37 -1.97 -10.97 0.49
N HIS A 38 -0.80 -11.49 0.12
CA HIS A 38 -0.18 -12.57 0.88
C HIS A 38 0.32 -12.12 2.26
N GLY A 39 0.43 -10.83 2.50
CA GLY A 39 0.73 -10.29 3.83
C GLY A 39 -0.52 -10.18 4.72
N HIS A 40 -1.72 -10.16 4.12
CA HIS A 40 -3.00 -10.00 4.81
C HIS A 40 -4.06 -10.81 4.09
N ILE A 41 -3.93 -12.14 4.10
CA ILE A 41 -4.81 -13.00 3.29
C ILE A 41 -6.27 -12.96 3.72
N GLU A 42 -6.56 -12.51 4.93
CA GLU A 42 -7.91 -12.27 5.42
C GLU A 42 -8.57 -11.05 4.75
N LEU A 43 -7.78 -10.20 4.07
CA LEU A 43 -8.26 -8.99 3.42
C LEU A 43 -8.17 -9.18 1.91
N ALA A 44 -9.15 -9.89 1.33
CA ALA A 44 -9.14 -10.23 -0.08
C ALA A 44 -9.98 -9.25 -0.92
N GLY A 45 -9.65 -9.16 -2.21
CA GLY A 45 -10.39 -8.35 -3.18
C GLY A 45 -10.27 -6.84 -2.95
N PRO A 46 -11.02 -6.04 -3.71
CA PRO A 46 -11.02 -4.58 -3.54
C PRO A 46 -11.45 -4.15 -2.15
N GLU A 47 -12.38 -4.88 -1.53
CA GLU A 47 -12.88 -4.56 -0.19
C GLU A 47 -11.77 -4.71 0.85
N GLY A 48 -10.89 -5.73 0.69
CA GLY A 48 -9.74 -5.91 1.57
C GLY A 48 -8.76 -4.75 1.47
N VAL A 49 -8.46 -4.29 0.26
CA VAL A 49 -7.59 -3.12 0.05
C VAL A 49 -8.19 -1.89 0.72
N LYS A 50 -9.49 -1.67 0.53
CA LYS A 50 -10.17 -0.51 1.13
C LYS A 50 -10.14 -0.57 2.65
N ALA A 51 -10.41 -1.74 3.24
CA ALA A 51 -10.38 -1.91 4.69
C ALA A 51 -9.00 -1.62 5.27
N LEU A 52 -7.94 -2.16 4.66
CA LEU A 52 -6.56 -1.93 5.09
C LEU A 52 -6.19 -0.45 4.98
N THR A 53 -6.53 0.18 3.86
CA THR A 53 -6.23 1.59 3.62
C THR A 53 -6.94 2.48 4.63
N GLN A 54 -8.21 2.20 4.91
CA GLN A 54 -8.97 2.97 5.90
C GLN A 54 -8.37 2.84 7.30
N ALA A 55 -7.94 1.63 7.68
CA ALA A 55 -7.30 1.41 8.98
C ALA A 55 -5.98 2.19 9.10
N LEU A 56 -5.16 2.16 8.05
CA LEU A 56 -3.91 2.92 8.03
C LEU A 56 -4.15 4.43 8.09
N ARG A 57 -5.12 4.94 7.34
CA ARG A 57 -5.42 6.37 7.34
C ARG A 57 -6.10 6.84 8.61
N ALA A 58 -6.78 5.95 9.32
CA ALA A 58 -7.31 6.28 10.65
C ALA A 58 -6.17 6.50 11.66
N ALA A 59 -5.10 5.72 11.57
CA ALA A 59 -3.93 5.88 12.43
C ALA A 59 -3.02 7.03 11.96
N PHE A 60 -2.89 7.20 10.64
CA PHE A 60 -2.03 8.20 10.01
C PHE A 60 -2.82 8.96 8.94
N PRO A 61 -3.61 9.98 9.34
CA PRO A 61 -4.49 10.68 8.38
C PRO A 61 -3.76 11.38 7.23
N ASP A 62 -2.50 11.75 7.46
CA ASP A 62 -1.64 12.39 6.46
C ASP A 62 -0.69 11.41 5.76
N LEU A 63 -1.01 10.12 5.80
CA LEU A 63 -0.17 9.08 5.20
C LEU A 63 0.15 9.37 3.75
N THR A 64 1.44 9.29 3.41
CA THR A 64 1.92 9.37 2.04
C THR A 64 2.95 8.28 1.80
N VAL A 65 3.01 7.80 0.56
CA VAL A 65 4.03 6.86 0.11
C VAL A 65 4.74 7.47 -1.09
N THR A 66 6.05 7.60 -0.98
CA THR A 66 6.89 8.01 -2.11
C THR A 66 7.51 6.75 -2.70
N ILE A 67 7.30 6.53 -3.99
CA ILE A 67 7.93 5.41 -4.70
C ILE A 67 9.37 5.81 -5.00
N GLU A 68 10.31 5.14 -4.37
CA GLU A 68 11.75 5.40 -4.56
C GLU A 68 12.28 4.63 -5.78
N ASP A 69 11.92 3.36 -5.90
CA ASP A 69 12.28 2.51 -7.02
C ASP A 69 11.05 1.73 -7.48
N LEU A 70 10.92 1.58 -8.78
CA LEU A 70 9.87 0.76 -9.36
C LEU A 70 10.44 0.06 -10.58
N VAL A 71 10.48 -1.26 -10.56
CA VAL A 71 10.95 -2.08 -11.66
C VAL A 71 9.92 -3.13 -12.00
N ALA A 72 9.91 -3.59 -13.25
CA ALA A 72 8.95 -4.58 -13.71
C ALA A 72 9.57 -5.55 -14.69
N GLU A 73 9.12 -6.79 -14.61
CA GLU A 73 9.50 -7.85 -15.53
C GLU A 73 8.33 -8.82 -15.66
N GLY A 74 7.97 -9.17 -16.88
CA GLY A 74 6.81 -10.04 -17.11
C GLY A 74 5.54 -9.40 -16.57
N ASP A 75 4.82 -10.11 -15.73
CA ASP A 75 3.58 -9.65 -15.10
C ASP A 75 3.78 -9.11 -13.67
N LEU A 76 5.04 -8.96 -13.24
CA LEU A 76 5.37 -8.49 -11.90
C LEU A 76 5.91 -7.07 -11.92
N VAL A 77 5.46 -6.27 -10.96
CA VAL A 77 6.01 -4.95 -10.66
C VAL A 77 6.48 -4.97 -9.22
N THR A 78 7.69 -4.49 -8.96
CA THR A 78 8.21 -4.39 -7.59
C THR A 78 8.51 -2.94 -7.25
N VAL A 79 8.23 -2.58 -5.99
CA VAL A 79 8.34 -1.22 -5.49
C VAL A 79 9.12 -1.20 -4.19
N ARG A 80 10.03 -0.23 -4.07
CA ARG A 80 10.56 0.20 -2.78
C ARG A 80 10.00 1.59 -2.51
N GLY A 81 9.31 1.76 -1.41
CA GLY A 81 8.65 3.02 -1.07
C GLY A 81 9.03 3.53 0.30
N THR A 82 8.92 4.84 0.48
CA THR A 82 9.06 5.48 1.77
C THR A 82 7.68 5.93 2.25
N TRP A 83 7.30 5.44 3.40
CA TRP A 83 6.01 5.71 4.04
C TRP A 83 6.21 6.78 5.10
N ARG A 84 5.40 7.85 5.06
CA ARG A 84 5.47 8.96 6.01
C ARG A 84 4.08 9.28 6.52
N GLY A 85 4.00 9.71 7.76
CA GLY A 85 2.76 10.14 8.34
C GLY A 85 2.93 10.64 9.77
N THR A 86 1.81 11.06 10.37
CA THR A 86 1.76 11.49 11.77
C THR A 86 0.79 10.59 12.52
N HIS A 87 1.23 10.03 13.64
CA HIS A 87 0.45 9.10 14.44
C HIS A 87 -0.63 9.88 15.20
N GLN A 88 -1.85 9.86 14.70
CA GLN A 88 -2.99 10.59 15.25
C GLN A 88 -4.17 9.71 15.63
N GLY A 89 -4.10 8.41 15.37
CA GLY A 89 -5.06 7.42 15.79
C GLY A 89 -4.37 6.19 16.35
N PRO A 90 -5.07 5.34 17.12
CA PRO A 90 -4.43 4.14 17.69
C PRO A 90 -3.92 3.21 16.61
N PHE A 91 -2.75 2.62 16.85
CA PHE A 91 -2.15 1.64 15.95
C PHE A 91 -1.56 0.50 16.76
N ARG A 92 -2.05 -0.73 16.54
CA ARG A 92 -1.62 -1.95 17.22
C ARG A 92 -1.58 -1.77 18.75
N GLY A 93 -2.61 -1.13 19.29
CA GLY A 93 -2.72 -0.90 20.72
C GLY A 93 -1.87 0.25 21.26
N VAL A 94 -1.12 0.95 20.41
CA VAL A 94 -0.33 2.11 20.81
C VAL A 94 -1.18 3.37 20.66
N PRO A 95 -1.45 4.11 21.75
CA PRO A 95 -2.21 5.35 21.67
C PRO A 95 -1.41 6.43 20.94
N PRO A 96 -2.10 7.33 20.22
CA PRO A 96 -1.42 8.35 19.43
C PRO A 96 -0.85 9.45 20.32
N ILE A 97 0.37 9.88 20.00
CA ILE A 97 1.04 11.00 20.69
C ILE A 97 1.57 12.03 19.68
N GLY A 98 1.08 12.01 18.45
CA GLY A 98 1.44 12.99 17.44
C GLY A 98 2.84 12.82 16.86
N ARG A 99 3.45 11.64 16.99
CA ARG A 99 4.78 11.39 16.43
C ARG A 99 4.74 11.28 14.93
N ARG A 100 5.76 11.83 14.27
CA ARG A 100 5.98 11.60 12.85
C ARG A 100 6.68 10.27 12.65
N ILE A 101 6.27 9.55 11.60
CA ILE A 101 6.88 8.26 11.26
C ILE A 101 7.43 8.32 9.84
N GLU A 102 8.50 7.55 9.62
CA GLU A 102 9.10 7.36 8.31
C GLU A 102 9.71 5.98 8.26
N LEU A 103 9.28 5.17 7.31
CA LEU A 103 9.76 3.80 7.19
C LEU A 103 9.77 3.34 5.74
N THR A 104 10.49 2.25 5.49
CA THR A 104 10.57 1.63 4.16
C THR A 104 9.55 0.50 4.05
N GLY A 105 8.87 0.43 2.91
CA GLY A 105 8.06 -0.71 2.52
C GLY A 105 8.50 -1.22 1.17
N MET A 106 8.41 -2.53 0.97
CA MET A 106 8.70 -3.17 -0.32
C MET A 106 7.56 -4.09 -0.69
N ALA A 107 7.26 -4.16 -1.98
CA ALA A 107 6.16 -4.98 -2.44
C ALA A 107 6.43 -5.56 -3.82
N PHE A 108 5.87 -6.75 -4.05
CA PHE A 108 5.70 -7.32 -5.38
C PHE A 108 4.21 -7.29 -5.70
N TRP A 109 3.89 -6.92 -6.94
CA TRP A 109 2.52 -6.87 -7.44
C TRP A 109 2.43 -7.69 -8.72
N ARG A 110 1.49 -8.63 -8.78
CA ARG A 110 1.19 -9.39 -10.01
C ARG A 110 -0.03 -8.79 -10.68
N ILE A 111 0.08 -8.55 -11.97
CA ILE A 111 -0.97 -7.91 -12.77
C ILE A 111 -1.34 -8.84 -13.92
N ALA A 112 -2.63 -9.02 -14.15
CA ALA A 112 -3.13 -9.77 -15.29
C ALA A 112 -4.45 -9.15 -15.74
N GLY A 113 -4.63 -9.03 -17.06
CA GLY A 113 -5.84 -8.45 -17.63
C GLY A 113 -6.07 -7.00 -17.21
N GLY A 114 -4.98 -6.26 -16.96
CA GLY A 114 -5.08 -4.85 -16.56
C GLY A 114 -5.52 -4.63 -15.12
N GLN A 115 -5.52 -5.67 -14.30
CA GLN A 115 -5.91 -5.58 -12.89
C GLN A 115 -4.88 -6.21 -11.98
N ILE A 116 -4.80 -5.72 -10.75
CA ILE A 116 -3.91 -6.25 -9.72
C ILE A 116 -4.53 -7.52 -9.16
N ARG A 117 -3.79 -8.64 -9.24
CA ARG A 117 -4.27 -9.98 -8.85
C ARG A 117 -3.70 -10.48 -7.54
N GLU A 118 -2.43 -10.16 -7.27
CA GLU A 118 -1.73 -10.61 -6.07
C GLU A 118 -0.76 -9.54 -5.61
N SER A 119 -0.49 -9.53 -4.33
CA SER A 119 0.61 -8.72 -3.79
C SER A 119 1.30 -9.44 -2.65
N TRP A 120 2.57 -9.11 -2.48
CA TRP A 120 3.42 -9.51 -1.36
C TRP A 120 4.00 -8.22 -0.81
N ASN A 121 3.44 -7.74 0.30
CA ASN A 121 3.82 -6.47 0.90
C ASN A 121 4.54 -6.71 2.22
N LEU A 122 5.68 -6.03 2.40
CA LEU A 122 6.39 -6.01 3.67
C LEU A 122 6.75 -4.57 4.01
N ILE A 123 6.43 -4.17 5.22
CA ILE A 123 6.89 -2.89 5.77
C ILE A 123 7.87 -3.17 6.91
N ASP A 124 8.74 -2.20 7.19
CA ASP A 124 9.67 -2.30 8.30
C ASP A 124 8.93 -2.03 9.62
N LEU A 125 8.14 -3.00 10.04
CA LEU A 125 7.31 -2.90 11.24
C LEU A 125 8.13 -2.64 12.50
N PRO A 126 9.29 -3.30 12.74
CA PRO A 126 10.09 -2.99 13.92
C PRO A 126 10.51 -1.53 14.00
N THR A 127 10.90 -0.91 12.89
CA THR A 127 11.25 0.51 12.86
C THR A 127 10.03 1.36 13.19
N LEU A 128 8.87 1.05 12.59
CA LEU A 128 7.63 1.76 12.90
C LEU A 128 7.30 1.69 14.38
N MET A 129 7.33 0.50 14.97
CA MET A 129 6.99 0.33 16.37
C MET A 129 7.95 1.07 17.29
N ARG A 130 9.26 1.11 16.97
CA ARG A 130 10.21 1.91 17.74
C ARG A 130 9.86 3.39 17.69
N GLN A 131 9.49 3.90 16.52
CA GLN A 131 9.11 5.31 16.36
C GLN A 131 7.84 5.64 17.14
N LEU A 132 6.86 4.73 17.15
CA LEU A 132 5.60 4.95 17.87
C LEU A 132 5.77 4.92 19.39
N GLN A 133 6.70 4.14 19.88
CA GLN A 133 6.93 3.96 21.32
C GLN A 133 7.92 4.97 21.87
N GLY A 134 8.63 5.65 21.01
CA GLY A 134 9.50 6.71 21.37
C GLY A 134 10.81 6.47 21.91
#